data_2ea139b31d7ee7dfbc11a3db3faa0863
#
_entry.id   2ea139b31d7ee7dfbc11a3db3faa0863
#
_cell.length_a   1.000
_cell.length_b   1.000
_cell.length_c   1.000
_cell.angle_alpha   90.00
_cell.angle_beta   90.00
_cell.angle_gamma   90.00
#
_symmetry.space_group_name_H-M   'P 1'
#
loop_
_entity.id
_entity.type
_entity.pdbx_description
1 polymer ?
#
loop_
_entity_poly.entity_id
_entity_poly.type
_entity_poly.pdbx_seq_one_letter_code
_entity_poly.pdbx_strand_id
1 'polypeptide(L)'
;MEEEQNNEMNCKSYNNSLEINLLKDDHLNFKLSLRKKKFNDILAKKRIFPQQPNASKRPYEFFLSKLKFPSSFKIIFSKEDELIKTALESMKSDDITKAIYGICLIKTYFINFNNDESILKNLNLNFVSDVLNLLEKYCEKKEKSIIYNLLHILTNYSYLNNNNLINKILLSSKGYKVWELCFDLEDYEIMSQMIWILHNITHNENEGSYNLLKSNFFKNKILNFYSNQAILQHMNEKDEENVFYIIIDSGIHLFSNLISLKFPSTFDRLHKFDLFFPVFDLLLKYAMSNSEQIYLCCIYALSLSIDSELSLLDRLEHPNNNNVNIINDILNKKFFKNEALVHYSNQILGNYLSAKSGFSEEFYIRCIQYEFDIFFGIKLPIAVNETYWVLSNILCDYPNAANIILANELFIKKAMDSYKNTIELNVINEITYFFNTLINKGGIQNFIKLQEKGIIDITMNHAKRTFKKEKSLINIFNLIESILFIGSSVRGNFDGRNLVKEKCDTYGLKDLLEKYENTENEELSDIIEKINKNFYDETDEFIL
;
A
#
# COMPACT_ATOMS: atom_id res chain seq x y z
N MET A 1 -31.47 6.29 50.83
CA MET A 1 -30.24 7.09 50.74
C MET A 1 -29.05 6.28 50.25
N GLU A 2 -28.68 5.12 50.82
CA GLU A 2 -27.58 4.29 50.31
C GLU A 2 -27.88 3.60 48.98
N GLU A 3 -29.12 3.22 48.68
CA GLU A 3 -29.52 2.64 47.39
C GLU A 3 -29.60 3.68 46.27
N GLU A 4 -29.93 4.94 46.57
CA GLU A 4 -29.92 6.01 45.60
C GLU A 4 -28.51 6.46 45.20
N GLN A 5 -27.57 6.49 46.15
CA GLN A 5 -26.16 6.78 45.87
C GLN A 5 -25.46 5.69 45.07
N ASN A 6 -25.82 4.41 45.28
CA ASN A 6 -25.30 3.32 44.44
C ASN A 6 -25.86 3.31 43.02
N ASN A 7 -27.10 3.73 42.81
CA ASN A 7 -27.69 3.88 41.48
C ASN A 7 -27.11 5.06 40.69
N GLU A 8 -26.80 6.19 41.34
CA GLU A 8 -26.12 7.31 40.69
C GLU A 8 -24.66 6.99 40.31
N MET A 9 -23.92 6.25 41.16
CA MET A 9 -22.57 5.81 40.81
C MET A 9 -22.56 4.80 39.66
N ASN A 10 -23.53 3.90 39.59
CA ASN A 10 -23.67 2.96 38.47
C ASN A 10 -24.08 3.64 37.15
N CYS A 11 -24.97 4.64 37.20
CA CYS A 11 -25.32 5.44 36.01
C CYS A 11 -24.15 6.28 35.48
N LYS A 12 -23.33 6.88 36.36
CA LYS A 12 -22.13 7.62 35.97
C LYS A 12 -21.06 6.73 35.36
N SER A 13 -20.87 5.50 35.90
CA SER A 13 -19.93 4.54 35.30
C SER A 13 -20.41 3.98 33.96
N TYR A 14 -21.71 3.82 33.77
CA TYR A 14 -22.31 3.35 32.51
C TYR A 14 -22.26 4.42 31.40
N ASN A 15 -22.53 5.66 31.74
CA ASN A 15 -22.39 6.78 30.82
C ASN A 15 -20.93 7.01 30.42
N ASN A 16 -19.98 6.94 31.35
CA ASN A 16 -18.55 7.02 31.01
C ASN A 16 -18.10 5.86 30.10
N SER A 17 -18.64 4.66 30.24
CA SER A 17 -18.32 3.53 29.37
C SER A 17 -18.94 3.66 27.96
N LEU A 18 -20.10 4.30 27.84
CA LEU A 18 -20.75 4.60 26.57
C LEU A 18 -20.04 5.74 25.83
N GLU A 19 -19.63 6.81 26.51
CA GLU A 19 -18.81 7.89 25.92
C GLU A 19 -17.44 7.40 25.49
N ILE A 20 -16.79 6.52 26.27
CA ILE A 20 -15.52 5.91 25.89
C ILE A 20 -15.66 5.00 24.68
N ASN A 21 -16.78 4.31 24.49
CA ASN A 21 -17.02 3.47 23.32
C ASN A 21 -17.37 4.31 22.07
N LEU A 22 -18.15 5.37 22.21
CA LEU A 22 -18.41 6.33 21.14
C LEU A 22 -17.14 7.03 20.68
N LEU A 23 -16.28 7.45 21.60
CA LEU A 23 -14.97 8.02 21.28
C LEU A 23 -14.03 7.00 20.60
N LYS A 24 -14.16 5.70 20.91
CA LYS A 24 -13.40 4.66 20.23
C LYS A 24 -13.88 4.44 18.80
N ASP A 25 -15.18 4.45 18.55
CA ASP A 25 -15.77 4.27 17.21
C ASP A 25 -15.52 5.48 16.31
N ASP A 26 -15.62 6.68 16.83
CA ASP A 26 -15.27 7.91 16.12
C ASP A 26 -13.77 7.97 15.81
N HIS A 27 -12.93 7.55 16.74
CA HIS A 27 -11.49 7.48 16.54
C HIS A 27 -11.08 6.42 15.51
N LEU A 28 -11.77 5.27 15.48
CA LEU A 28 -11.57 4.22 14.48
C LEU A 28 -12.02 4.69 13.08
N ASN A 29 -13.18 5.32 13.00
CA ASN A 29 -13.71 5.89 11.75
C ASN A 29 -12.83 7.04 11.22
N PHE A 30 -12.29 7.86 12.09
CA PHE A 30 -11.32 8.91 11.76
C PHE A 30 -10.01 8.32 11.23
N LYS A 31 -9.46 7.29 11.91
CA LYS A 31 -8.28 6.54 11.42
C LYS A 31 -8.51 5.98 10.02
N LEU A 32 -9.65 5.34 9.79
CA LEU A 32 -10.00 4.75 8.49
C LEU A 32 -10.17 5.81 7.40
N SER A 33 -10.76 6.97 7.73
CA SER A 33 -10.96 8.07 6.78
C SER A 33 -9.63 8.74 6.39
N LEU A 34 -8.75 8.97 7.36
CA LEU A 34 -7.39 9.49 7.14
C LEU A 34 -6.56 8.58 6.25
N ARG A 35 -6.66 7.26 6.48
CA ARG A 35 -5.96 6.25 5.68
C ARG A 35 -6.47 6.18 4.26
N LYS A 36 -7.79 6.16 4.06
CA LYS A 36 -8.40 6.17 2.71
C LYS A 36 -7.95 7.38 1.91
N LYS A 37 -7.88 8.56 2.54
CA LYS A 37 -7.46 9.79 1.86
C LYS A 37 -5.95 9.81 1.59
N LYS A 38 -5.11 9.43 2.57
CA LYS A 38 -3.65 9.31 2.41
C LYS A 38 -3.27 8.27 1.37
N PHE A 39 -3.97 7.14 1.36
CA PHE A 39 -3.80 6.08 0.37
C PHE A 39 -4.15 6.54 -1.05
N ASN A 40 -5.29 7.22 -1.21
CA ASN A 40 -5.68 7.77 -2.51
C ASN A 40 -4.68 8.83 -3.03
N ASP A 41 -4.13 9.67 -2.14
CA ASP A 41 -3.12 10.66 -2.49
C ASP A 41 -1.76 10.01 -2.83
N ILE A 42 -1.40 8.92 -2.14
CA ILE A 42 -0.17 8.15 -2.40
C ILE A 42 -0.32 7.33 -3.67
N LEU A 43 -1.45 6.67 -3.91
CA LEU A 43 -1.73 5.96 -5.16
C LEU A 43 -1.76 6.90 -6.37
N ALA A 44 -2.31 8.10 -6.22
CA ALA A 44 -2.32 9.10 -7.27
C ALA A 44 -0.92 9.66 -7.60
N LYS A 45 -0.03 9.73 -6.59
CA LYS A 45 1.33 10.29 -6.73
C LYS A 45 2.44 9.27 -6.91
N LYS A 46 2.24 8.00 -6.52
CA LYS A 46 3.27 6.95 -6.50
C LYS A 46 2.74 5.61 -7.03
N ARG A 47 2.32 5.57 -8.28
CA ARG A 47 2.46 4.35 -9.09
C ARG A 47 3.91 4.22 -9.58
N ILE A 48 4.85 4.46 -8.69
CA ILE A 48 6.24 4.13 -8.92
C ILE A 48 6.39 2.78 -8.22
N PHE A 49 6.43 1.69 -9.00
CA PHE A 49 7.10 0.47 -8.55
C PHE A 49 8.39 0.93 -7.88
N PRO A 50 8.78 0.36 -6.72
CA PRO A 50 10.11 0.61 -6.22
C PRO A 50 11.04 0.44 -7.43
N GLN A 51 11.75 1.50 -7.81
CA GLN A 51 12.76 1.38 -8.85
C GLN A 51 13.68 0.29 -8.34
N GLN A 52 13.54 -0.91 -8.91
CA GLN A 52 14.40 -2.02 -8.55
C GLN A 52 15.82 -1.53 -8.78
N PRO A 53 16.70 -1.58 -7.78
CA PRO A 53 18.08 -1.11 -7.94
C PRO A 53 18.81 -1.77 -9.12
N ASN A 54 18.27 -2.87 -9.66
CA ASN A 54 18.80 -3.64 -10.78
C ASN A 54 17.77 -3.87 -11.91
N ALA A 55 16.77 -2.98 -12.08
CA ALA A 55 15.84 -3.05 -13.22
C ALA A 55 16.54 -2.96 -14.61
N SER A 56 17.85 -2.88 -14.64
CA SER A 56 18.67 -2.86 -15.86
C SER A 56 18.72 -4.19 -16.60
N LYS A 57 18.41 -5.32 -15.94
CA LYS A 57 18.32 -6.62 -16.61
C LYS A 57 16.87 -7.09 -16.66
N ARG A 58 16.06 -6.43 -17.50
CA ARG A 58 14.69 -6.89 -17.77
C ARG A 58 14.72 -8.26 -18.46
N PRO A 59 13.73 -9.14 -18.23
CA PRO A 59 13.65 -10.45 -18.89
C PRO A 59 13.88 -10.41 -20.41
N TYR A 60 13.48 -9.30 -21.08
CA TYR A 60 13.64 -9.18 -22.52
C TYR A 60 15.09 -9.05 -23.03
N GLU A 61 16.06 -8.55 -22.22
CA GLU A 61 17.48 -8.55 -22.63
C GLU A 61 18.05 -9.96 -22.72
N PHE A 62 17.64 -10.84 -21.80
CA PHE A 62 17.96 -12.26 -21.85
C PHE A 62 17.43 -12.92 -23.14
N PHE A 63 16.24 -12.56 -23.55
CA PHE A 63 15.59 -13.13 -24.75
C PHE A 63 16.14 -12.57 -26.06
N LEU A 64 16.62 -11.32 -26.09
CA LEU A 64 17.26 -10.72 -27.27
C LEU A 64 18.53 -11.47 -27.68
N SER A 65 19.30 -11.98 -26.72
CA SER A 65 20.54 -12.73 -26.98
C SER A 65 20.29 -14.06 -27.70
N LYS A 66 19.07 -14.64 -27.57
CA LYS A 66 18.71 -15.92 -28.21
C LYS A 66 18.24 -15.75 -29.69
N LEU A 67 17.91 -14.52 -30.12
CA LEU A 67 17.57 -14.26 -31.51
C LEU A 67 18.84 -14.10 -32.35
N LYS A 68 19.29 -15.18 -32.99
CA LYS A 68 20.27 -15.08 -34.07
C LYS A 68 19.58 -14.43 -35.27
N PHE A 69 19.75 -13.11 -35.43
CA PHE A 69 19.42 -12.46 -36.69
C PHE A 69 20.29 -13.07 -37.79
N PRO A 70 19.72 -13.42 -38.96
CA PRO A 70 20.54 -13.67 -40.12
C PRO A 70 21.44 -12.47 -40.36
N SER A 71 22.72 -12.67 -40.45
CA SER A 71 23.75 -11.62 -40.62
C SER A 71 23.58 -10.71 -41.87
N SER A 72 22.59 -11.01 -42.69
CA SER A 72 22.23 -10.27 -43.91
C SER A 72 21.27 -9.08 -43.70
N PHE A 73 20.74 -8.86 -42.52
CA PHE A 73 19.77 -7.76 -42.28
C PHE A 73 20.49 -6.48 -41.84
N LYS A 74 20.99 -5.70 -42.77
CA LYS A 74 21.29 -4.29 -42.56
C LYS A 74 19.99 -3.52 -42.59
N ILE A 75 19.48 -3.11 -41.43
CA ILE A 75 18.31 -2.26 -41.34
C ILE A 75 18.73 -0.82 -41.63
N ILE A 76 18.28 -0.28 -42.78
CA ILE A 76 18.46 1.12 -43.11
C ILE A 76 17.20 1.86 -42.67
N PHE A 77 17.28 2.54 -41.53
CA PHE A 77 16.19 3.37 -40.97
C PHE A 77 16.20 4.75 -41.63
N SER A 78 15.67 4.89 -42.84
CA SER A 78 15.63 6.20 -43.49
C SER A 78 14.26 6.88 -43.50
N LYS A 79 13.16 6.14 -43.29
CA LYS A 79 11.80 6.68 -43.19
C LYS A 79 10.95 5.74 -42.30
N GLU A 80 10.59 6.21 -41.12
CA GLU A 80 9.85 5.44 -40.10
C GLU A 80 8.52 4.84 -40.60
N ASP A 81 7.71 5.62 -41.28
CA ASP A 81 6.38 5.21 -41.74
C ASP A 81 6.43 4.11 -42.82
N GLU A 82 7.40 4.18 -43.75
CA GLU A 82 7.61 3.13 -44.74
C GLU A 82 8.11 1.83 -44.12
N LEU A 83 8.95 1.92 -43.07
CA LEU A 83 9.45 0.76 -42.37
C LEU A 83 8.32 0.01 -41.66
N ILE A 84 7.47 0.73 -40.94
CA ILE A 84 6.34 0.13 -40.23
C ILE A 84 5.36 -0.51 -41.19
N LYS A 85 5.03 0.18 -42.29
CA LYS A 85 4.15 -0.36 -43.33
C LYS A 85 4.72 -1.65 -43.93
N THR A 86 5.99 -1.63 -44.35
CA THR A 86 6.69 -2.81 -44.88
C THR A 86 6.74 -3.95 -43.88
N ALA A 87 6.98 -3.65 -42.58
CA ALA A 87 7.01 -4.62 -41.53
C ALA A 87 5.63 -5.28 -41.31
N LEU A 88 4.55 -4.49 -41.28
CA LEU A 88 3.19 -4.99 -41.11
C LEU A 88 2.73 -5.84 -42.32
N GLU A 89 3.06 -5.45 -43.53
CA GLU A 89 2.78 -6.23 -44.75
C GLU A 89 3.55 -7.57 -44.75
N SER A 90 4.85 -7.50 -44.40
CA SER A 90 5.70 -8.68 -44.31
C SER A 90 5.23 -9.66 -43.22
N MET A 91 4.82 -9.15 -42.08
CA MET A 91 4.35 -9.95 -40.95
C MET A 91 3.09 -10.78 -41.29
N LYS A 92 2.24 -10.28 -42.19
CA LYS A 92 1.02 -10.96 -42.67
C LYS A 92 1.28 -11.93 -43.81
N SER A 93 2.50 -12.03 -44.33
CA SER A 93 2.85 -12.93 -45.43
C SER A 93 2.66 -14.41 -45.06
N ASP A 94 2.23 -15.21 -46.01
CA ASP A 94 2.22 -16.68 -45.88
C ASP A 94 3.62 -17.30 -45.97
N ASP A 95 4.56 -16.59 -46.56
CA ASP A 95 5.98 -16.93 -46.56
C ASP A 95 6.53 -16.71 -45.12
N ILE A 96 6.88 -17.80 -44.45
CA ILE A 96 7.37 -17.78 -43.09
C ILE A 96 8.63 -16.92 -42.90
N THR A 97 9.51 -16.87 -43.91
CA THR A 97 10.74 -16.05 -43.89
C THR A 97 10.41 -14.56 -43.91
N LYS A 98 9.45 -14.17 -44.74
CA LYS A 98 8.95 -12.79 -44.76
C LYS A 98 8.22 -12.42 -43.51
N ALA A 99 7.41 -13.34 -42.97
CA ALA A 99 6.69 -13.13 -41.70
C ALA A 99 7.67 -12.90 -40.56
N ILE A 100 8.70 -13.73 -40.40
CA ILE A 100 9.77 -13.56 -39.40
C ILE A 100 10.47 -12.22 -39.59
N TYR A 101 10.78 -11.83 -40.85
CA TYR A 101 11.39 -10.55 -41.14
C TYR A 101 10.54 -9.38 -40.61
N GLY A 102 9.23 -9.36 -40.94
CA GLY A 102 8.30 -8.33 -40.48
C GLY A 102 8.21 -8.28 -38.93
N ILE A 103 8.13 -9.43 -38.28
CA ILE A 103 8.11 -9.54 -36.82
C ILE A 103 9.40 -8.98 -36.21
N CYS A 104 10.55 -9.31 -36.77
CA CYS A 104 11.84 -8.79 -36.32
C CYS A 104 11.96 -7.28 -36.49
N LEU A 105 11.45 -6.71 -37.60
CA LEU A 105 11.43 -5.26 -37.82
C LEU A 105 10.59 -4.55 -36.75
N ILE A 106 9.35 -4.99 -36.49
CA ILE A 106 8.48 -4.40 -35.47
C ILE A 106 9.12 -4.52 -34.09
N LYS A 107 9.68 -5.68 -33.76
CA LYS A 107 10.37 -5.88 -32.48
C LYS A 107 11.55 -4.93 -32.32
N THR A 108 12.39 -4.79 -33.32
CA THR A 108 13.54 -3.88 -33.31
C THR A 108 13.09 -2.43 -33.17
N TYR A 109 11.98 -2.07 -33.79
CA TYR A 109 11.38 -0.75 -33.66
C TYR A 109 11.00 -0.47 -32.20
N PHE A 110 10.30 -1.36 -31.54
CA PHE A 110 9.97 -1.21 -30.11
C PHE A 110 11.19 -1.12 -29.20
N ILE A 111 12.28 -1.81 -29.52
CA ILE A 111 13.51 -1.78 -28.72
C ILE A 111 14.22 -0.43 -28.83
N ASN A 112 14.31 0.13 -30.02
CA ASN A 112 15.07 1.35 -30.26
C ASN A 112 14.32 2.62 -29.84
N PHE A 113 13.00 2.58 -29.77
CA PHE A 113 12.13 3.73 -29.50
C PHE A 113 11.30 3.59 -28.20
N ASN A 114 11.85 2.94 -27.20
CA ASN A 114 11.19 2.54 -25.94
C ASN A 114 10.42 3.64 -25.17
N ASN A 115 10.51 4.92 -25.53
CA ASN A 115 9.87 6.02 -24.80
C ASN A 115 9.12 7.01 -25.71
N ASP A 116 8.91 6.68 -26.98
CA ASP A 116 8.30 7.63 -27.91
C ASP A 116 6.82 7.29 -28.16
N GLU A 117 5.92 8.15 -27.66
CA GLU A 117 4.47 8.04 -27.93
C GLU A 117 4.14 8.12 -29.44
N SER A 118 5.08 8.58 -30.27
CA SER A 118 4.92 8.62 -31.74
C SER A 118 4.75 7.22 -32.33
N ILE A 119 5.33 6.19 -31.71
CA ILE A 119 5.18 4.77 -32.09
C ILE A 119 3.69 4.37 -32.18
N LEU A 120 2.91 4.86 -31.20
CA LEU A 120 1.51 4.47 -31.06
C LEU A 120 0.61 5.09 -32.13
N LYS A 121 1.03 6.22 -32.72
CA LYS A 121 0.24 6.87 -33.78
C LYS A 121 0.22 6.05 -35.07
N ASN A 122 1.27 5.29 -35.32
CA ASN A 122 1.44 4.49 -36.53
C ASN A 122 0.89 3.06 -36.39
N LEU A 123 0.66 2.58 -35.11
CA LEU A 123 0.10 1.28 -34.82
C LEU A 123 -1.33 1.44 -34.27
N ASN A 124 -2.31 1.25 -35.13
CA ASN A 124 -3.73 1.40 -34.79
C ASN A 124 -4.30 0.15 -34.08
N LEU A 125 -5.57 0.19 -33.68
CA LEU A 125 -6.27 -0.92 -33.03
C LEU A 125 -6.30 -2.22 -33.87
N ASN A 126 -6.28 -2.10 -35.21
CA ASN A 126 -6.24 -3.26 -36.10
C ASN A 126 -4.94 -4.05 -35.94
N PHE A 127 -3.84 -3.39 -35.57
CA PHE A 127 -2.57 -4.06 -35.28
C PHE A 127 -2.70 -5.15 -34.22
N VAL A 128 -3.38 -4.87 -33.11
CA VAL A 128 -3.58 -5.85 -32.02
C VAL A 128 -4.40 -7.04 -32.54
N SER A 129 -5.45 -6.76 -33.31
CA SER A 129 -6.28 -7.83 -33.92
C SER A 129 -5.49 -8.66 -34.92
N ASP A 130 -4.63 -8.04 -35.71
CA ASP A 130 -3.74 -8.72 -36.68
C ASP A 130 -2.74 -9.63 -35.95
N VAL A 131 -2.14 -9.14 -34.85
CA VAL A 131 -1.20 -9.95 -34.04
C VAL A 131 -1.92 -11.14 -33.38
N LEU A 132 -3.16 -10.95 -32.88
CA LEU A 132 -3.95 -12.06 -32.34
C LEU A 132 -4.28 -13.12 -33.41
N ASN A 133 -4.59 -12.69 -34.65
CA ASN A 133 -4.81 -13.61 -35.78
C ASN A 133 -3.54 -14.43 -36.09
N LEU A 134 -2.37 -13.78 -36.06
CA LEU A 134 -1.11 -14.44 -36.30
C LEU A 134 -0.74 -15.40 -35.15
N LEU A 135 -0.97 -15.00 -33.92
CA LEU A 135 -0.78 -15.88 -32.75
C LEU A 135 -1.63 -17.14 -32.87
N GLU A 136 -2.93 -17.01 -33.19
CA GLU A 136 -3.83 -18.15 -33.40
C GLU A 136 -3.26 -19.08 -34.50
N LYS A 137 -2.92 -18.54 -35.68
CA LYS A 137 -2.34 -19.28 -36.82
C LYS A 137 -1.07 -20.05 -36.42
N TYR A 138 -0.15 -19.38 -35.66
CA TYR A 138 1.14 -20.01 -35.32
C TYR A 138 1.08 -20.90 -34.08
N CYS A 139 0.12 -20.71 -33.18
CA CYS A 139 -0.16 -21.67 -32.11
C CYS A 139 -0.66 -23.01 -32.68
N GLU A 140 -1.57 -22.98 -33.66
CA GLU A 140 -2.02 -24.20 -34.36
C GLU A 140 -0.86 -24.93 -35.04
N LYS A 141 0.13 -24.20 -35.57
CA LYS A 141 1.34 -24.77 -36.19
C LYS A 141 2.44 -25.10 -35.18
N LYS A 142 2.28 -24.76 -33.91
CA LYS A 142 3.27 -24.94 -32.83
C LYS A 142 4.62 -24.28 -33.09
N GLU A 143 4.64 -23.16 -33.82
CA GLU A 143 5.84 -22.39 -34.18
C GLU A 143 6.29 -21.49 -33.01
N LYS A 144 6.83 -22.10 -31.97
CA LYS A 144 7.15 -21.49 -30.66
C LYS A 144 7.98 -20.20 -30.80
N SER A 145 8.98 -20.17 -31.69
CA SER A 145 9.84 -19.00 -31.88
C SER A 145 9.06 -17.77 -32.42
N ILE A 146 8.12 -17.99 -33.31
CA ILE A 146 7.28 -16.92 -33.88
C ILE A 146 6.29 -16.45 -32.82
N ILE A 147 5.63 -17.37 -32.14
CA ILE A 147 4.67 -17.09 -31.06
C ILE A 147 5.34 -16.21 -30.00
N TYR A 148 6.52 -16.63 -29.51
CA TYR A 148 7.27 -15.89 -28.52
C TYR A 148 7.55 -14.44 -28.95
N ASN A 149 7.99 -14.23 -30.21
CA ASN A 149 8.28 -12.89 -30.69
C ASN A 149 7.02 -12.03 -30.88
N LEU A 150 5.90 -12.60 -31.29
CA LEU A 150 4.60 -11.92 -31.37
C LEU A 150 4.10 -11.51 -29.98
N LEU A 151 4.22 -12.38 -28.99
CA LEU A 151 3.88 -12.06 -27.60
C LEU A 151 4.79 -10.95 -27.06
N HIS A 152 6.08 -10.98 -27.34
CA HIS A 152 7.01 -9.93 -26.95
C HIS A 152 6.63 -8.56 -27.54
N ILE A 153 6.19 -8.53 -28.80
CA ILE A 153 5.65 -7.32 -29.44
C ILE A 153 4.42 -6.82 -28.68
N LEU A 154 3.48 -7.70 -28.36
CA LEU A 154 2.28 -7.34 -27.59
C LEU A 154 2.60 -6.89 -26.18
N THR A 155 3.60 -7.48 -25.52
CA THR A 155 4.05 -7.05 -24.19
C THR A 155 4.51 -5.59 -24.22
N ASN A 156 5.35 -5.22 -25.18
CA ASN A 156 5.81 -3.83 -25.31
C ASN A 156 4.67 -2.90 -25.71
N TYR A 157 3.82 -3.32 -26.62
CA TYR A 157 2.68 -2.52 -27.06
C TYR A 157 1.68 -2.27 -25.94
N SER A 158 1.34 -3.29 -25.14
CA SER A 158 0.44 -3.17 -23.97
C SER A 158 1.02 -2.32 -22.86
N TYR A 159 2.34 -2.31 -22.69
CA TYR A 159 3.03 -1.45 -21.74
C TYR A 159 2.94 0.04 -22.13
N LEU A 160 3.20 0.37 -23.39
CA LEU A 160 3.20 1.74 -23.90
C LEU A 160 1.78 2.31 -24.06
N ASN A 161 0.82 1.47 -24.40
CA ASN A 161 -0.54 1.89 -24.74
C ASN A 161 -1.56 1.18 -23.86
N ASN A 162 -1.58 1.52 -22.58
CA ASN A 162 -2.58 1.01 -21.65
C ASN A 162 -3.93 1.72 -21.83
N ASN A 163 -4.61 1.37 -22.91
CA ASN A 163 -5.87 1.97 -23.37
C ASN A 163 -7.00 0.94 -23.23
N ASN A 164 -8.15 1.38 -22.73
CA ASN A 164 -9.33 0.53 -22.52
C ASN A 164 -9.80 -0.21 -23.79
N LEU A 165 -9.59 0.35 -24.98
CA LEU A 165 -9.97 -0.31 -26.24
C LEU A 165 -9.06 -1.50 -26.55
N ILE A 166 -7.76 -1.38 -26.30
CA ILE A 166 -6.79 -2.46 -26.47
C ILE A 166 -7.09 -3.57 -25.48
N ASN A 167 -7.33 -3.20 -24.22
CA ASN A 167 -7.68 -4.15 -23.18
C ASN A 167 -8.96 -4.92 -23.53
N LYS A 168 -9.97 -4.27 -24.11
CA LYS A 168 -11.18 -4.93 -24.60
C LYS A 168 -10.90 -5.92 -25.74
N ILE A 169 -9.96 -5.64 -26.63
CA ILE A 169 -9.58 -6.57 -27.71
C ILE A 169 -8.82 -7.78 -27.10
N LEU A 170 -7.83 -7.52 -26.24
CA LEU A 170 -7.00 -8.56 -25.65
C LEU A 170 -7.77 -9.47 -24.67
N LEU A 171 -8.82 -8.95 -24.05
CA LEU A 171 -9.72 -9.69 -23.15
C LEU A 171 -11.08 -10.03 -23.80
N SER A 172 -11.15 -9.98 -25.13
CA SER A 172 -12.30 -10.49 -25.89
C SER A 172 -12.34 -12.02 -25.92
N SER A 173 -13.45 -12.60 -26.38
CA SER A 173 -13.57 -14.05 -26.60
C SER A 173 -12.44 -14.58 -27.49
N LYS A 174 -12.04 -13.80 -28.51
CA LYS A 174 -10.91 -14.15 -29.38
C LYS A 174 -9.58 -14.08 -28.61
N GLY A 175 -9.37 -13.05 -27.82
CA GLY A 175 -8.17 -12.94 -26.97
C GLY A 175 -8.06 -14.16 -26.05
N TYR A 176 -9.11 -14.51 -25.33
CA TYR A 176 -9.10 -15.69 -24.46
C TYR A 176 -8.79 -16.99 -25.21
N LYS A 177 -9.35 -17.19 -26.40
CA LYS A 177 -9.01 -18.36 -27.24
C LYS A 177 -7.51 -18.42 -27.53
N VAL A 178 -6.91 -17.29 -27.89
CA VAL A 178 -5.47 -17.21 -28.19
C VAL A 178 -4.64 -17.48 -26.91
N TRP A 179 -5.04 -16.91 -25.77
CA TRP A 179 -4.37 -17.17 -24.49
C TRP A 179 -4.42 -18.64 -24.08
N GLU A 180 -5.56 -19.32 -24.28
CA GLU A 180 -5.69 -20.76 -24.06
C GLU A 180 -4.75 -21.56 -24.96
N LEU A 181 -4.69 -21.24 -26.24
CA LEU A 181 -3.77 -21.89 -27.19
C LEU A 181 -2.31 -21.69 -26.79
N CYS A 182 -1.92 -20.47 -26.40
CA CYS A 182 -0.56 -20.18 -25.92
C CYS A 182 -0.23 -20.98 -24.64
N PHE A 183 -1.19 -21.06 -23.73
CA PHE A 183 -1.03 -21.79 -22.47
C PHE A 183 -0.86 -23.30 -22.70
N ASP A 184 -1.64 -23.88 -23.61
CA ASP A 184 -1.66 -25.31 -23.93
C ASP A 184 -0.40 -25.77 -24.72
N LEU A 185 0.48 -24.86 -25.11
CA LEU A 185 1.80 -25.22 -25.63
C LEU A 185 2.76 -25.72 -24.56
N GLU A 186 2.44 -25.56 -23.28
CA GLU A 186 3.24 -25.97 -22.12
C GLU A 186 4.69 -25.44 -22.17
N ASP A 187 4.87 -24.24 -22.73
CA ASP A 187 6.16 -23.57 -22.86
C ASP A 187 6.22 -22.39 -21.88
N TYR A 188 7.06 -22.50 -20.86
CA TYR A 188 7.11 -21.53 -19.76
C TYR A 188 7.58 -20.13 -20.21
N GLU A 189 8.41 -20.05 -21.26
CA GLU A 189 8.82 -18.73 -21.81
C GLU A 189 7.64 -18.04 -22.49
N ILE A 190 6.85 -18.79 -23.27
CA ILE A 190 5.62 -18.30 -23.91
C ILE A 190 4.60 -17.91 -22.85
N MET A 191 4.39 -18.75 -21.85
CA MET A 191 3.47 -18.50 -20.75
C MET A 191 3.86 -17.24 -19.97
N SER A 192 5.15 -17.05 -19.67
CA SER A 192 5.63 -15.86 -18.99
C SER A 192 5.34 -14.57 -19.77
N GLN A 193 5.59 -14.56 -21.09
CA GLN A 193 5.28 -13.39 -21.92
C GLN A 193 3.78 -13.10 -21.96
N MET A 194 2.95 -14.13 -22.05
CA MET A 194 1.49 -13.99 -21.98
C MET A 194 1.05 -13.40 -20.62
N ILE A 195 1.60 -13.88 -19.52
CA ILE A 195 1.30 -13.36 -18.17
C ILE A 195 1.72 -11.89 -18.04
N TRP A 196 2.86 -11.50 -18.62
CA TRP A 196 3.28 -10.09 -18.66
C TRP A 196 2.31 -9.19 -19.45
N ILE A 197 1.74 -9.69 -20.56
CA ILE A 197 0.69 -8.95 -21.28
C ILE A 197 -0.52 -8.76 -20.35
N LEU A 198 -0.98 -9.83 -19.70
CA LEU A 198 -2.10 -9.76 -18.77
C LEU A 198 -1.81 -8.82 -17.60
N HIS A 199 -0.59 -8.83 -17.05
CA HIS A 199 -0.15 -7.89 -16.04
C HIS A 199 -0.26 -6.43 -16.54
N ASN A 200 0.26 -6.13 -17.74
CA ASN A 200 0.22 -4.78 -18.29
C ASN A 200 -1.20 -4.25 -18.46
N ILE A 201 -2.10 -5.08 -18.99
CA ILE A 201 -3.51 -4.68 -19.23
C ILE A 201 -4.36 -4.62 -17.96
N THR A 202 -3.91 -5.24 -16.87
CA THR A 202 -4.58 -5.19 -15.56
C THR A 202 -4.05 -4.07 -14.66
N HIS A 203 -3.02 -3.37 -15.08
CA HIS A 203 -2.39 -2.32 -14.27
C HIS A 203 -3.30 -1.12 -14.01
N ASN A 204 -4.29 -0.84 -14.86
CA ASN A 204 -5.30 0.17 -14.63
C ASN A 204 -6.59 -0.47 -14.12
N GLU A 205 -7.21 0.13 -13.12
CA GLU A 205 -8.51 -0.24 -12.58
C GLU A 205 -9.58 -0.15 -13.67
N ASN A 206 -9.79 -1.21 -14.42
CA ASN A 206 -10.72 -1.22 -15.53
C ASN A 206 -11.62 -2.46 -15.53
N GLU A 207 -12.70 -2.37 -16.30
CA GLU A 207 -13.66 -3.44 -16.52
C GLU A 207 -12.99 -4.72 -17.06
N GLY A 208 -11.89 -4.57 -17.83
CA GLY A 208 -11.13 -5.69 -18.38
C GLY A 208 -10.48 -6.55 -17.31
N SER A 209 -9.87 -5.93 -16.28
CA SER A 209 -9.24 -6.66 -15.17
C SER A 209 -10.24 -7.48 -14.39
N TYR A 210 -11.43 -6.92 -14.19
CA TYR A 210 -12.52 -7.62 -13.53
C TYR A 210 -13.04 -8.79 -14.38
N ASN A 211 -13.16 -8.58 -15.71
CA ASN A 211 -13.57 -9.65 -16.63
C ASN A 211 -12.53 -10.78 -16.69
N LEU A 212 -11.23 -10.46 -16.57
CA LEU A 212 -10.19 -11.47 -16.45
C LEU A 212 -10.38 -12.32 -15.19
N LEU A 213 -10.57 -11.71 -14.02
CA LEU A 213 -10.80 -12.43 -12.76
C LEU A 213 -12.00 -13.40 -12.85
N LYS A 214 -13.07 -13.01 -13.54
CA LYS A 214 -14.27 -13.82 -13.72
C LYS A 214 -14.10 -14.95 -14.75
N SER A 215 -13.14 -14.81 -15.65
CA SER A 215 -13.00 -15.72 -16.78
C SER A 215 -12.67 -17.15 -16.35
N ASN A 216 -13.20 -18.12 -17.08
CA ASN A 216 -12.83 -19.53 -16.90
C ASN A 216 -11.34 -19.76 -17.20
N PHE A 217 -10.77 -19.00 -18.14
CA PHE A 217 -9.35 -19.04 -18.44
C PHE A 217 -8.50 -18.72 -17.20
N PHE A 218 -8.79 -17.63 -16.50
CA PHE A 218 -8.06 -17.27 -15.29
C PHE A 218 -8.21 -18.34 -14.21
N LYS A 219 -9.44 -18.76 -13.91
CA LYS A 219 -9.72 -19.73 -12.85
C LYS A 219 -9.13 -21.13 -13.14
N ASN A 220 -9.37 -21.64 -14.34
CA ASN A 220 -9.06 -23.04 -14.65
C ASN A 220 -7.65 -23.24 -15.21
N LYS A 221 -7.03 -22.21 -15.78
CA LYS A 221 -5.68 -22.32 -16.34
C LYS A 221 -4.68 -21.60 -15.41
N ILE A 222 -4.81 -20.29 -15.21
CA ILE A 222 -3.81 -19.51 -14.49
C ILE A 222 -3.75 -19.89 -13.00
N LEU A 223 -4.86 -19.80 -12.27
CA LEU A 223 -4.85 -20.13 -10.83
C LEU A 223 -4.45 -21.59 -10.57
N ASN A 224 -4.94 -22.52 -11.37
CA ASN A 224 -4.58 -23.93 -11.21
C ASN A 224 -3.09 -24.17 -11.48
N PHE A 225 -2.51 -23.51 -12.50
CA PHE A 225 -1.10 -23.61 -12.80
C PHE A 225 -0.24 -23.13 -11.62
N TYR A 226 -0.50 -21.92 -11.11
CA TYR A 226 0.27 -21.37 -10.00
C TYR A 226 0.00 -22.06 -8.65
N SER A 227 -1.12 -22.76 -8.52
CA SER A 227 -1.42 -23.57 -7.34
C SER A 227 -0.81 -24.99 -7.41
N ASN A 228 -0.25 -25.35 -8.56
CA ASN A 228 0.32 -26.69 -8.76
C ASN A 228 1.58 -26.87 -7.92
N GLN A 229 1.68 -28.01 -7.25
CA GLN A 229 2.82 -28.34 -6.39
C GLN A 229 4.16 -28.32 -7.15
N ALA A 230 4.16 -28.69 -8.43
CA ALA A 230 5.37 -28.66 -9.27
C ALA A 230 5.90 -27.22 -9.46
N ILE A 231 5.04 -26.21 -9.53
CA ILE A 231 5.46 -24.79 -9.60
C ILE A 231 5.86 -24.28 -8.22
N LEU A 232 5.08 -24.61 -7.18
CA LEU A 232 5.37 -24.20 -5.81
C LEU A 232 6.72 -24.71 -5.29
N GLN A 233 7.20 -25.85 -5.77
CA GLN A 233 8.54 -26.36 -5.43
C GLN A 233 9.68 -25.43 -5.86
N HIS A 234 9.46 -24.61 -6.88
CA HIS A 234 10.42 -23.65 -7.40
C HIS A 234 10.31 -22.24 -6.80
N MET A 235 9.42 -22.03 -5.80
CA MET A 235 9.24 -20.70 -5.18
C MET A 235 10.50 -20.16 -4.45
N ASN A 236 11.46 -21.03 -4.16
CA ASN A 236 12.74 -20.64 -3.53
C ASN A 236 13.86 -20.41 -4.55
N GLU A 237 13.55 -20.48 -5.85
CA GLU A 237 14.51 -20.18 -6.90
C GLU A 237 15.00 -18.74 -6.78
N LYS A 238 16.31 -18.54 -6.91
CA LYS A 238 16.96 -17.23 -6.79
C LYS A 238 17.63 -16.77 -8.07
N ASP A 239 17.79 -17.68 -9.02
CA ASP A 239 18.37 -17.37 -10.31
C ASP A 239 17.34 -16.64 -11.18
N GLU A 240 17.53 -15.35 -11.37
CA GLU A 240 16.65 -14.50 -12.19
C GLU A 240 16.62 -14.92 -13.67
N GLU A 241 17.57 -15.71 -14.14
CA GLU A 241 17.61 -16.28 -15.48
C GLU A 241 16.85 -17.61 -15.57
N ASN A 242 16.46 -18.20 -14.42
CA ASN A 242 15.69 -19.42 -14.38
C ASN A 242 14.25 -19.16 -14.82
N VAL A 243 13.76 -19.99 -15.74
CA VAL A 243 12.41 -19.86 -16.29
C VAL A 243 11.30 -19.97 -15.24
N PHE A 244 11.51 -20.77 -14.20
CA PHE A 244 10.55 -20.87 -13.08
C PHE A 244 10.50 -19.60 -12.25
N TYR A 245 11.66 -18.98 -12.00
CA TYR A 245 11.69 -17.67 -11.33
C TYR A 245 10.92 -16.64 -12.14
N ILE A 246 11.20 -16.53 -13.44
CA ILE A 246 10.56 -15.57 -14.34
C ILE A 246 9.03 -15.73 -14.36
N ILE A 247 8.53 -16.98 -14.45
CA ILE A 247 7.09 -17.21 -14.50
C ILE A 247 6.42 -16.95 -13.15
N ILE A 248 7.06 -17.30 -12.04
CA ILE A 248 6.53 -17.01 -10.70
C ILE A 248 6.47 -15.49 -10.47
N ASP A 249 7.56 -14.78 -10.78
CA ASP A 249 7.63 -13.32 -10.64
C ASP A 249 6.52 -12.62 -11.45
N SER A 250 6.38 -12.98 -12.75
CA SER A 250 5.32 -12.41 -13.59
C SER A 250 3.90 -12.71 -13.06
N GLY A 251 3.68 -13.90 -12.52
CA GLY A 251 2.40 -14.28 -11.93
C GLY A 251 2.06 -13.47 -10.67
N ILE A 252 3.02 -13.29 -9.77
CA ILE A 252 2.83 -12.50 -8.55
C ILE A 252 2.51 -11.03 -8.90
N HIS A 253 3.17 -10.47 -9.90
CA HIS A 253 2.86 -9.12 -10.38
C HIS A 253 1.44 -9.02 -10.96
N LEU A 254 0.99 -10.01 -11.74
CA LEU A 254 -0.40 -10.09 -12.21
C LEU A 254 -1.38 -10.15 -11.03
N PHE A 255 -1.12 -11.03 -10.06
CA PHE A 255 -1.97 -11.20 -8.88
C PHE A 255 -2.03 -9.93 -8.03
N SER A 256 -0.90 -9.24 -7.88
CA SER A 256 -0.84 -7.94 -7.19
C SER A 256 -1.78 -6.91 -7.83
N ASN A 257 -1.77 -6.80 -9.16
CA ASN A 257 -2.68 -5.89 -9.86
C ASN A 257 -4.15 -6.27 -9.66
N LEU A 258 -4.47 -7.57 -9.81
CA LEU A 258 -5.84 -8.06 -9.71
C LEU A 258 -6.43 -7.89 -8.31
N ILE A 259 -5.63 -8.06 -7.26
CA ILE A 259 -6.11 -7.95 -5.87
C ILE A 259 -6.21 -6.51 -5.39
N SER A 260 -5.50 -5.57 -6.03
CA SER A 260 -5.57 -4.14 -5.73
C SER A 260 -6.74 -3.42 -6.41
N LEU A 261 -7.56 -4.13 -7.20
CA LEU A 261 -8.69 -3.55 -7.90
C LEU A 261 -9.74 -2.99 -6.93
N LYS A 262 -10.15 -1.76 -7.17
CA LYS A 262 -11.31 -1.18 -6.50
C LYS A 262 -12.58 -1.58 -7.23
N PHE A 263 -13.41 -2.34 -6.55
CA PHE A 263 -14.71 -2.71 -7.10
C PHE A 263 -15.70 -1.54 -6.99
N PRO A 264 -16.59 -1.39 -7.98
CA PRO A 264 -17.71 -0.48 -7.85
C PRO A 264 -18.52 -0.79 -6.58
N SER A 265 -19.05 0.25 -5.93
CA SER A 265 -19.86 0.13 -4.69
C SER A 265 -21.13 -0.73 -4.86
N THR A 266 -21.56 -0.93 -6.11
CA THR A 266 -22.70 -1.78 -6.48
C THR A 266 -22.38 -3.27 -6.47
N PHE A 267 -21.14 -3.64 -6.21
CA PHE A 267 -20.71 -5.03 -6.24
C PHE A 267 -21.13 -5.76 -4.97
N ASP A 268 -21.75 -6.94 -5.14
CA ASP A 268 -22.05 -7.82 -4.01
C ASP A 268 -20.75 -8.24 -3.31
N ARG A 269 -20.68 -7.95 -2.01
CA ARG A 269 -19.51 -8.22 -1.17
C ARG A 269 -19.10 -9.69 -1.20
N LEU A 270 -20.07 -10.60 -1.20
CA LEU A 270 -19.81 -12.04 -1.26
C LEU A 270 -19.13 -12.44 -2.57
N HIS A 271 -19.58 -11.90 -3.69
CA HIS A 271 -19.00 -12.18 -5.01
C HIS A 271 -17.56 -11.68 -5.16
N LYS A 272 -17.23 -10.56 -4.45
CA LYS A 272 -15.87 -10.03 -4.38
C LYS A 272 -14.93 -11.02 -3.69
N PHE A 273 -15.35 -11.60 -2.58
CA PHE A 273 -14.53 -12.54 -1.83
C PHE A 273 -14.25 -13.84 -2.59
N ASP A 274 -15.24 -14.39 -3.29
CA ASP A 274 -15.08 -15.59 -4.11
C ASP A 274 -13.99 -15.42 -5.20
N LEU A 275 -13.81 -14.21 -5.69
CA LEU A 275 -12.80 -13.91 -6.69
C LEU A 275 -11.41 -13.64 -6.08
N PHE A 276 -11.37 -12.97 -4.91
CA PHE A 276 -10.11 -12.54 -4.31
C PHE A 276 -9.44 -13.57 -3.44
N PHE A 277 -10.21 -14.35 -2.68
CA PHE A 277 -9.62 -15.29 -1.74
C PHE A 277 -8.66 -16.29 -2.39
N PRO A 278 -8.96 -16.89 -3.55
CA PRO A 278 -8.00 -17.79 -4.17
C PRO A 278 -6.68 -17.13 -4.54
N VAL A 279 -6.72 -15.85 -5.00
CA VAL A 279 -5.51 -15.09 -5.34
C VAL A 279 -4.75 -14.70 -4.07
N PHE A 280 -5.44 -14.26 -3.04
CA PHE A 280 -4.84 -13.90 -1.76
C PHE A 280 -4.17 -15.10 -1.09
N ASP A 281 -4.83 -16.25 -1.05
CA ASP A 281 -4.28 -17.49 -0.49
C ASP A 281 -3.05 -17.97 -1.28
N LEU A 282 -3.04 -17.75 -2.58
CA LEU A 282 -1.89 -18.07 -3.42
C LEU A 282 -0.70 -17.16 -3.10
N LEU A 283 -0.93 -15.86 -2.95
CA LEU A 283 0.10 -14.91 -2.51
C LEU A 283 0.67 -15.26 -1.13
N LEU A 284 -0.18 -15.70 -0.19
CA LEU A 284 0.28 -16.19 1.12
C LEU A 284 1.22 -17.39 0.98
N LYS A 285 0.94 -18.34 0.07
CA LYS A 285 1.82 -19.49 -0.19
C LYS A 285 3.18 -19.04 -0.74
N TYR A 286 3.20 -18.12 -1.72
CA TYR A 286 4.45 -17.60 -2.27
C TYR A 286 5.21 -16.70 -1.28
N ALA A 287 4.55 -16.08 -0.32
CA ALA A 287 5.19 -15.36 0.77
C ALA A 287 6.00 -16.26 1.74
N MET A 288 5.88 -17.59 1.64
CA MET A 288 6.78 -18.52 2.34
C MET A 288 8.16 -18.62 1.67
N SER A 289 8.35 -18.04 0.49
CA SER A 289 9.60 -18.09 -0.25
C SER A 289 10.79 -17.55 0.55
N ASN A 290 11.95 -18.17 0.34
CA ASN A 290 13.25 -17.69 0.81
C ASN A 290 13.95 -16.80 -0.24
N SER A 291 13.31 -16.54 -1.39
CA SER A 291 13.74 -15.52 -2.34
C SER A 291 13.23 -14.17 -1.84
N GLU A 292 14.18 -13.23 -1.61
CA GLU A 292 13.85 -11.89 -1.12
C GLU A 292 12.91 -11.13 -2.08
N GLN A 293 13.16 -11.27 -3.38
CA GLN A 293 12.37 -10.61 -4.41
C GLN A 293 10.93 -11.13 -4.46
N ILE A 294 10.75 -12.46 -4.47
CA ILE A 294 9.41 -13.08 -4.46
C ILE A 294 8.66 -12.68 -3.18
N TYR A 295 9.33 -12.74 -2.03
CA TYR A 295 8.77 -12.32 -0.76
C TYR A 295 8.35 -10.84 -0.78
N LEU A 296 9.21 -9.95 -1.28
CA LEU A 296 8.92 -8.52 -1.41
C LEU A 296 7.66 -8.27 -2.26
N CYS A 297 7.56 -8.90 -3.43
CA CYS A 297 6.40 -8.76 -4.30
C CYS A 297 5.12 -9.26 -3.63
N CYS A 298 5.19 -10.37 -2.88
CA CYS A 298 4.04 -10.88 -2.13
C CYS A 298 3.62 -9.95 -1.00
N ILE A 299 4.56 -9.47 -0.17
CA ILE A 299 4.27 -8.56 0.95
C ILE A 299 3.71 -7.24 0.43
N TYR A 300 4.25 -6.71 -0.67
CA TYR A 300 3.68 -5.55 -1.36
C TYR A 300 2.23 -5.78 -1.78
N ALA A 301 1.94 -6.90 -2.47
CA ALA A 301 0.59 -7.24 -2.91
C ALA A 301 -0.37 -7.42 -1.73
N LEU A 302 0.07 -8.11 -0.67
CA LEU A 302 -0.71 -8.33 0.54
C LEU A 302 -1.00 -7.01 1.27
N SER A 303 -0.03 -6.09 1.38
CA SER A 303 -0.23 -4.78 2.00
C SER A 303 -1.29 -3.95 1.29
N LEU A 304 -1.23 -3.89 -0.05
CA LEU A 304 -2.24 -3.21 -0.87
C LEU A 304 -3.63 -3.81 -0.73
N SER A 305 -3.70 -5.14 -0.67
CA SER A 305 -4.97 -5.87 -0.56
C SER A 305 -5.64 -5.61 0.79
N ILE A 306 -4.88 -5.68 1.86
CA ILE A 306 -5.34 -5.43 3.24
C ILE A 306 -5.81 -3.99 3.39
N ASP A 307 -5.09 -3.03 2.80
CA ASP A 307 -5.50 -1.62 2.78
C ASP A 307 -6.86 -1.42 2.09
N SER A 308 -7.11 -2.19 1.04
CA SER A 308 -8.38 -2.12 0.30
C SER A 308 -9.53 -2.84 1.00
N GLU A 309 -9.23 -3.91 1.78
CA GLU A 309 -10.22 -4.77 2.42
C GLU A 309 -9.66 -5.40 3.70
N LEU A 310 -9.96 -4.79 4.86
CA LEU A 310 -9.45 -5.23 6.16
C LEU A 310 -9.91 -6.64 6.57
N SER A 311 -11.03 -7.13 6.03
CA SER A 311 -11.49 -8.51 6.30
C SER A 311 -10.52 -9.60 5.81
N LEU A 312 -9.58 -9.26 4.92
CA LEU A 312 -8.50 -10.17 4.52
C LEU A 312 -7.50 -10.47 5.65
N LEU A 313 -7.45 -9.64 6.70
CA LEU A 313 -6.60 -9.88 7.87
C LEU A 313 -6.93 -11.20 8.59
N ASP A 314 -8.19 -11.62 8.58
CA ASP A 314 -8.58 -12.90 9.19
C ASP A 314 -7.91 -14.10 8.50
N ARG A 315 -7.56 -13.96 7.23
CA ARG A 315 -6.89 -15.02 6.47
C ARG A 315 -5.39 -15.13 6.78
N LEU A 316 -4.75 -14.09 7.31
CA LEU A 316 -3.35 -14.16 7.76
C LEU A 316 -3.14 -15.17 8.89
N GLU A 317 -4.20 -15.43 9.67
CA GLU A 317 -4.17 -16.30 10.85
C GLU A 317 -4.87 -17.65 10.63
N HIS A 318 -5.46 -17.90 9.45
CA HIS A 318 -6.33 -19.06 9.27
C HIS A 318 -5.55 -20.38 9.40
N PRO A 319 -5.97 -21.31 10.27
CA PRO A 319 -5.25 -22.56 10.57
C PRO A 319 -5.10 -23.50 9.35
N ASN A 320 -5.91 -23.32 8.31
CA ASN A 320 -5.83 -24.10 7.08
C ASN A 320 -4.71 -23.65 6.13
N ASN A 321 -4.05 -22.53 6.39
CA ASN A 321 -2.91 -22.05 5.61
C ASN A 321 -1.60 -22.60 6.19
N ASN A 322 -1.45 -23.92 6.29
CA ASN A 322 -0.24 -24.68 6.60
C ASN A 322 0.95 -23.83 7.09
N ASN A 323 0.88 -23.35 8.36
CA ASN A 323 1.97 -22.64 9.04
C ASN A 323 2.41 -21.27 8.49
N VAL A 324 1.66 -20.63 7.59
CA VAL A 324 1.99 -19.27 7.15
C VAL A 324 1.59 -18.28 8.24
N ASN A 325 2.56 -17.79 8.99
CA ASN A 325 2.34 -16.69 9.92
C ASN A 325 3.17 -15.48 9.48
N ILE A 326 2.62 -14.73 8.53
CA ILE A 326 3.26 -13.52 7.98
C ILE A 326 3.63 -12.54 9.09
N ILE A 327 2.79 -12.38 10.11
CA ILE A 327 3.06 -11.47 11.24
C ILE A 327 4.31 -11.94 12.02
N ASN A 328 4.48 -13.25 12.23
CA ASN A 328 5.70 -13.75 12.87
C ASN A 328 6.94 -13.58 11.97
N ASP A 329 6.83 -13.77 10.67
CA ASP A 329 7.95 -13.53 9.73
C ASP A 329 8.37 -12.05 9.78
N ILE A 330 7.40 -11.13 9.83
CA ILE A 330 7.63 -9.69 9.98
C ILE A 330 8.37 -9.43 11.31
N LEU A 331 7.83 -9.89 12.44
CA LEU A 331 8.41 -9.66 13.76
C LEU A 331 9.77 -10.36 13.96
N ASN A 332 10.04 -11.45 13.23
CA ASN A 332 11.36 -12.10 13.18
C ASN A 332 12.33 -11.42 12.21
N LYS A 333 11.96 -10.28 11.64
CA LYS A 333 12.80 -9.43 10.78
C LYS A 333 13.31 -10.15 9.52
N LYS A 334 12.47 -10.97 8.91
CA LYS A 334 12.81 -11.62 7.64
C LYS A 334 13.12 -10.54 6.59
N PHE A 335 14.35 -10.57 6.05
CA PHE A 335 14.86 -9.58 5.09
C PHE A 335 14.86 -8.12 5.56
N PHE A 336 15.06 -7.85 6.84
CA PHE A 336 15.01 -6.52 7.46
C PHE A 336 15.94 -5.46 6.82
N LYS A 337 16.97 -5.88 6.08
CA LYS A 337 17.87 -4.97 5.36
C LYS A 337 17.23 -4.31 4.14
N ASN A 338 16.13 -4.86 3.63
CA ASN A 338 15.39 -4.29 2.51
C ASN A 338 14.38 -3.27 3.03
N GLU A 339 14.69 -1.99 2.87
CA GLU A 339 13.89 -0.88 3.41
C GLU A 339 12.48 -0.83 2.82
N ALA A 340 12.30 -1.19 1.53
CA ALA A 340 10.98 -1.25 0.90
C ALA A 340 10.13 -2.37 1.53
N LEU A 341 10.74 -3.52 1.80
CA LEU A 341 10.08 -4.63 2.46
C LEU A 341 9.65 -4.26 3.89
N VAL A 342 10.52 -3.59 4.64
CA VAL A 342 10.20 -3.11 5.99
C VAL A 342 9.00 -2.16 5.95
N HIS A 343 8.94 -1.25 4.99
CA HIS A 343 7.79 -0.35 4.80
C HIS A 343 6.48 -1.11 4.60
N TYR A 344 6.41 -2.05 3.63
CA TYR A 344 5.18 -2.81 3.39
C TYR A 344 4.82 -3.76 4.54
N SER A 345 5.82 -4.35 5.19
CA SER A 345 5.63 -5.17 6.39
C SER A 345 5.03 -4.36 7.53
N ASN A 346 5.49 -3.12 7.69
CA ASN A 346 4.97 -2.21 8.70
C ASN A 346 3.53 -1.79 8.42
N GLN A 347 3.17 -1.61 7.15
CA GLN A 347 1.77 -1.36 6.76
C GLN A 347 0.86 -2.55 7.13
N ILE A 348 1.29 -3.79 6.87
CA ILE A 348 0.54 -4.99 7.26
C ILE A 348 0.38 -5.04 8.78
N LEU A 349 1.47 -4.87 9.54
CA LEU A 349 1.45 -4.91 11.00
C LEU A 349 0.55 -3.81 11.59
N GLY A 350 0.66 -2.59 11.08
CA GLY A 350 -0.16 -1.47 11.54
C GLY A 350 -1.65 -1.67 11.26
N ASN A 351 -2.02 -2.20 10.09
CA ASN A 351 -3.40 -2.55 9.77
C ASN A 351 -3.91 -3.70 10.66
N TYR A 352 -3.07 -4.71 10.90
CA TYR A 352 -3.39 -5.84 11.78
C TYR A 352 -3.69 -5.37 13.21
N LEU A 353 -2.82 -4.54 13.80
CA LEU A 353 -3.00 -3.96 15.13
C LEU A 353 -4.18 -2.98 15.24
N SER A 354 -4.60 -2.38 14.12
CA SER A 354 -5.74 -1.46 14.13
C SER A 354 -7.09 -2.18 14.01
N ALA A 355 -7.11 -3.35 13.38
CA ALA A 355 -8.33 -4.08 13.14
C ALA A 355 -8.62 -5.14 14.21
N LYS A 356 -7.60 -5.57 14.93
CA LYS A 356 -7.69 -6.60 15.98
C LYS A 356 -7.17 -6.07 17.31
N SER A 357 -7.70 -6.60 18.40
CA SER A 357 -7.34 -6.24 19.77
C SER A 357 -7.23 -7.50 20.65
N GLY A 358 -6.75 -7.33 21.88
CA GLY A 358 -6.70 -8.40 22.88
C GLY A 358 -5.53 -9.37 22.70
N PHE A 359 -4.45 -8.93 22.06
CA PHE A 359 -3.22 -9.71 21.97
C PHE A 359 -2.53 -9.85 23.33
N SER A 360 -1.64 -10.85 23.44
CA SER A 360 -0.82 -11.01 24.63
C SER A 360 0.14 -9.83 24.83
N GLU A 361 0.50 -9.56 26.07
CA GLU A 361 1.52 -8.56 26.41
C GLU A 361 2.84 -8.82 25.69
N GLU A 362 3.27 -10.09 25.62
CA GLU A 362 4.48 -10.49 24.90
C GLU A 362 4.44 -10.10 23.42
N PHE A 363 3.28 -10.25 22.78
CA PHE A 363 3.11 -9.86 21.39
C PHE A 363 3.27 -8.33 21.22
N TYR A 364 2.65 -7.50 22.07
CA TYR A 364 2.82 -6.07 22.03
C TYR A 364 4.27 -5.64 22.28
N ILE A 365 4.97 -6.26 23.21
CA ILE A 365 6.38 -5.97 23.49
C ILE A 365 7.25 -6.29 22.26
N ARG A 366 7.00 -7.41 21.58
CA ARG A 366 7.71 -7.74 20.32
C ARG A 366 7.44 -6.72 19.23
N CYS A 367 6.21 -6.25 19.09
CA CYS A 367 5.85 -5.20 18.14
C CYS A 367 6.59 -3.88 18.46
N ILE A 368 6.61 -3.45 19.73
CA ILE A 368 7.33 -2.24 20.16
C ILE A 368 8.82 -2.36 19.86
N GLN A 369 9.42 -3.52 20.13
CA GLN A 369 10.83 -3.76 19.84
C GLN A 369 11.12 -3.73 18.34
N TYR A 370 10.24 -4.29 17.51
CA TYR A 370 10.35 -4.24 16.07
C TYR A 370 10.30 -2.78 15.56
N GLU A 371 9.37 -1.97 16.10
CA GLU A 371 9.28 -0.55 15.74
C GLU A 371 10.51 0.27 16.15
N PHE A 372 11.10 -0.01 17.30
CA PHE A 372 12.36 0.63 17.69
C PHE A 372 13.50 0.25 16.74
N ASP A 373 13.56 -1.00 16.29
CA ASP A 373 14.58 -1.42 15.34
C ASP A 373 14.41 -0.74 13.98
N ILE A 374 13.17 -0.52 13.52
CA ILE A 374 12.89 0.30 12.33
C ILE A 374 13.38 1.73 12.55
N PHE A 375 12.96 2.33 13.65
CA PHE A 375 13.25 3.74 13.95
C PHE A 375 14.75 4.04 14.00
N PHE A 376 15.54 3.12 14.54
CA PHE A 376 16.99 3.31 14.68
C PHE A 376 17.81 2.73 13.51
N GLY A 377 17.31 1.72 12.83
CA GLY A 377 18.06 0.95 11.84
C GLY A 377 17.74 1.27 10.39
N ILE A 378 16.54 1.80 10.08
CA ILE A 378 16.08 2.04 8.72
C ILE A 378 16.23 3.53 8.37
N LYS A 379 16.67 3.80 7.13
CA LYS A 379 16.87 5.18 6.65
C LYS A 379 15.70 5.71 5.82
N LEU A 380 14.79 4.83 5.37
CA LEU A 380 13.63 5.21 4.56
C LEU A 380 12.65 6.04 5.40
N PRO A 381 12.48 7.35 5.13
CA PRO A 381 11.71 8.24 6.01
C PRO A 381 10.25 7.81 6.18
N ILE A 382 9.64 7.22 5.13
CA ILE A 382 8.25 6.77 5.19
C ILE A 382 8.08 5.61 6.18
N ALA A 383 9.02 4.65 6.22
CA ALA A 383 8.98 3.53 7.17
C ALA A 383 9.17 4.02 8.61
N VAL A 384 10.11 4.97 8.81
CA VAL A 384 10.33 5.60 10.13
C VAL A 384 9.10 6.36 10.61
N ASN A 385 8.40 7.06 9.72
CA ASN A 385 7.18 7.79 10.08
C ASN A 385 6.03 6.84 10.42
N GLU A 386 5.93 5.70 9.77
CA GLU A 386 4.91 4.68 10.07
C GLU A 386 5.09 4.06 11.45
N THR A 387 6.31 4.08 12.00
CA THR A 387 6.57 3.66 13.40
C THR A 387 5.68 4.43 14.39
N TYR A 388 5.52 5.73 14.21
CA TYR A 388 4.64 6.52 15.09
C TYR A 388 3.18 6.06 15.02
N TRP A 389 2.71 5.74 13.83
CA TRP A 389 1.36 5.21 13.63
C TRP A 389 1.16 3.83 14.25
N VAL A 390 2.10 2.89 14.05
CA VAL A 390 2.02 1.54 14.63
C VAL A 390 2.06 1.60 16.14
N LEU A 391 2.98 2.38 16.73
CA LEU A 391 3.05 2.59 18.19
C LEU A 391 1.77 3.22 18.74
N SER A 392 1.12 4.12 18.01
CA SER A 392 -0.17 4.67 18.41
C SER A 392 -1.27 3.61 18.46
N ASN A 393 -1.28 2.68 17.48
CA ASN A 393 -2.23 1.56 17.49
C ASN A 393 -2.00 0.63 18.69
N ILE A 394 -0.73 0.33 19.01
CA ILE A 394 -0.38 -0.44 20.20
C ILE A 394 -0.86 0.25 21.48
N LEU A 395 -0.62 1.55 21.61
CA LEU A 395 -1.05 2.34 22.78
C LEU A 395 -2.57 2.33 22.98
N CYS A 396 -3.35 2.27 21.92
CA CYS A 396 -4.81 2.21 22.01
C CYS A 396 -5.28 0.95 22.73
N ASP A 397 -4.66 -0.19 22.46
CA ASP A 397 -5.09 -1.50 22.95
C ASP A 397 -4.33 -1.94 24.19
N TYR A 398 -3.08 -1.52 24.34
CA TYR A 398 -2.19 -1.85 25.45
C TYR A 398 -1.60 -0.56 26.07
N PRO A 399 -2.34 0.14 26.95
CA PRO A 399 -1.91 1.41 27.55
C PRO A 399 -0.57 1.32 28.30
N ASN A 400 -0.23 0.16 28.88
CA ASN A 400 1.06 -0.07 29.55
C ASN A 400 2.26 0.10 28.60
N ALA A 401 2.05 0.01 27.27
CA ALA A 401 3.06 0.35 26.27
C ALA A 401 3.65 1.76 26.47
N ALA A 402 2.87 2.69 27.02
CA ALA A 402 3.34 4.05 27.30
C ALA A 402 4.57 4.06 28.19
N ASN A 403 4.59 3.22 29.23
CA ASN A 403 5.73 3.10 30.14
C ASN A 403 6.97 2.52 29.44
N ILE A 404 6.78 1.52 28.58
CA ILE A 404 7.86 0.88 27.81
C ILE A 404 8.46 1.89 26.81
N ILE A 405 7.59 2.62 26.08
CA ILE A 405 8.00 3.61 25.09
C ILE A 405 8.76 4.76 25.76
N LEU A 406 8.26 5.28 26.87
CA LEU A 406 8.90 6.39 27.61
C LEU A 406 10.16 5.98 28.35
N ALA A 407 10.35 4.69 28.66
CA ALA A 407 11.60 4.18 29.20
C ALA A 407 12.75 4.22 28.17
N ASN A 408 12.42 4.22 26.88
CA ASN A 408 13.42 4.42 25.83
C ASN A 408 13.68 5.91 25.59
N GLU A 409 14.52 6.48 26.47
CA GLU A 409 14.84 7.92 26.41
C GLU A 409 15.42 8.38 25.09
N LEU A 410 16.20 7.53 24.42
CA LEU A 410 16.79 7.86 23.10
C LEU A 410 15.73 7.97 22.03
N PHE A 411 14.73 7.07 22.03
CA PHE A 411 13.60 7.13 21.11
C PHE A 411 12.81 8.42 21.32
N ILE A 412 12.42 8.71 22.56
CA ILE A 412 11.65 9.93 22.89
C ILE A 412 12.42 11.20 22.52
N LYS A 413 13.72 11.25 22.83
CA LYS A 413 14.54 12.39 22.45
C LYS A 413 14.53 12.61 20.92
N LYS A 414 14.80 11.57 20.14
CA LYS A 414 14.79 11.67 18.68
C LYS A 414 13.39 11.98 18.12
N ALA A 415 12.32 11.44 18.69
CA ALA A 415 10.95 11.76 18.31
C ALA A 415 10.62 13.23 18.56
N MET A 416 11.01 13.77 19.71
CA MET A 416 10.87 15.19 20.04
C MET A 416 11.71 16.09 19.11
N ASP A 417 12.94 15.69 18.81
CA ASP A 417 13.81 16.42 17.89
C ASP A 417 13.22 16.40 16.46
N SER A 418 12.69 15.26 16.01
CA SER A 418 11.98 15.14 14.72
C SER A 418 10.74 16.04 14.69
N TYR A 419 9.93 16.03 15.76
CA TYR A 419 8.74 16.88 15.87
C TYR A 419 9.10 18.36 15.81
N LYS A 420 10.14 18.77 16.54
CA LYS A 420 10.61 20.17 16.60
C LYS A 420 11.11 20.68 15.25
N ASN A 421 11.84 19.86 14.49
CA ASN A 421 12.62 20.30 13.35
C ASN A 421 11.92 20.06 12.01
N THR A 422 10.91 19.17 11.94
CA THR A 422 10.22 18.87 10.68
C THR A 422 9.32 20.02 10.22
N ILE A 423 9.27 20.20 8.91
CA ILE A 423 8.33 21.09 8.22
C ILE A 423 7.34 20.29 7.34
N GLU A 424 7.56 18.98 7.22
CA GLU A 424 6.72 18.09 6.43
C GLU A 424 5.43 17.78 7.19
N LEU A 425 4.30 18.21 6.64
CA LEU A 425 3.00 18.11 7.31
C LEU A 425 2.57 16.66 7.61
N ASN A 426 2.92 15.73 6.72
CA ASN A 426 2.62 14.33 6.96
C ASN A 426 3.37 13.80 8.21
N VAL A 427 4.64 14.19 8.35
CA VAL A 427 5.45 13.82 9.52
C VAL A 427 4.92 14.48 10.79
N ILE A 428 4.58 15.79 10.71
CA ILE A 428 3.94 16.51 11.83
C ILE A 428 2.68 15.79 12.28
N ASN A 429 1.80 15.40 11.34
CA ASN A 429 0.55 14.74 11.66
C ASN A 429 0.75 13.38 12.37
N GLU A 430 1.67 12.54 11.89
CA GLU A 430 1.92 11.24 12.50
C GLU A 430 2.52 11.40 13.91
N ILE A 431 3.50 12.29 14.08
CA ILE A 431 4.12 12.52 15.38
C ILE A 431 3.12 13.18 16.35
N THR A 432 2.32 14.13 15.88
CA THR A 432 1.28 14.77 16.71
C THR A 432 0.27 13.75 17.21
N TYR A 433 -0.19 12.88 16.31
CA TYR A 433 -1.11 11.81 16.66
C TYR A 433 -0.49 10.82 17.66
N PHE A 434 0.79 10.47 17.47
CA PHE A 434 1.52 9.61 18.40
C PHE A 434 1.61 10.24 19.79
N PHE A 435 2.03 11.50 19.92
CA PHE A 435 2.11 12.16 21.23
C PHE A 435 0.74 12.35 21.86
N ASN A 436 -0.29 12.65 21.08
CA ASN A 436 -1.65 12.72 21.58
C ASN A 436 -2.10 11.39 22.21
N THR A 437 -1.88 10.27 21.51
CA THR A 437 -2.22 8.95 22.01
C THR A 437 -1.37 8.59 23.23
N LEU A 438 -0.08 8.90 23.22
CA LEU A 438 0.84 8.62 24.32
C LEU A 438 0.45 9.38 25.60
N ILE A 439 0.03 10.64 25.50
CA ILE A 439 -0.45 11.45 26.61
C ILE A 439 -1.77 10.88 27.15
N ASN A 440 -2.75 10.63 26.28
CA ASN A 440 -4.07 10.17 26.71
C ASN A 440 -4.06 8.75 27.34
N LYS A 441 -3.17 7.88 26.88
CA LYS A 441 -3.09 6.50 27.40
C LYS A 441 -2.05 6.33 28.49
N GLY A 442 -1.04 7.20 28.52
CA GLY A 442 0.05 7.13 29.49
C GLY A 442 -0.22 7.83 30.82
N GLY A 443 -1.23 8.71 30.87
CA GLY A 443 -1.62 9.43 32.08
C GLY A 443 -0.64 10.50 32.55
N ILE A 444 -0.92 11.06 33.73
CA ILE A 444 -0.26 12.25 34.28
C ILE A 444 1.27 12.12 34.38
N GLN A 445 1.76 11.00 34.92
CA GLN A 445 3.20 10.80 35.12
C GLN A 445 4.00 10.82 33.81
N ASN A 446 3.42 10.27 32.77
CA ASN A 446 4.02 10.23 31.43
C ASN A 446 3.94 11.61 30.75
N PHE A 447 2.85 12.35 30.97
CA PHE A 447 2.72 13.72 30.52
C PHE A 447 3.80 14.63 31.17
N ILE A 448 4.05 14.53 32.47
CA ILE A 448 5.09 15.31 33.16
C ILE A 448 6.45 15.11 32.48
N LYS A 449 6.84 13.87 32.18
CA LYS A 449 8.09 13.57 31.47
C LYS A 449 8.18 14.23 30.10
N LEU A 450 7.08 14.26 29.35
CA LEU A 450 7.03 14.92 28.03
C LEU A 450 7.02 16.44 28.16
N GLN A 451 6.39 16.99 29.19
CA GLN A 451 6.40 18.42 29.51
C GLN A 451 7.81 18.91 29.81
N GLU A 452 8.58 18.18 30.62
CA GLU A 452 10.00 18.47 30.90
C GLU A 452 10.86 18.49 29.62
N LYS A 453 10.48 17.70 28.60
CA LYS A 453 11.15 17.67 27.29
C LYS A 453 10.63 18.72 26.30
N GLY A 454 9.65 19.54 26.70
CA GLY A 454 9.18 20.68 25.93
C GLY A 454 8.07 20.40 24.93
N ILE A 455 7.24 19.37 25.15
CA ILE A 455 6.13 19.02 24.23
C ILE A 455 5.17 20.20 23.99
N ILE A 456 4.86 20.98 25.04
CA ILE A 456 3.98 22.16 24.93
C ILE A 456 4.57 23.19 23.96
N ASP A 457 5.85 23.51 24.16
CA ASP A 457 6.55 24.54 23.38
C ASP A 457 6.59 24.16 21.88
N ILE A 458 6.86 22.88 21.58
CA ILE A 458 6.91 22.38 20.22
C ILE A 458 5.52 22.40 19.58
N THR A 459 4.51 21.90 20.30
CA THR A 459 3.12 21.82 19.80
C THR A 459 2.57 23.20 19.48
N MET A 460 2.75 24.17 20.38
CA MET A 460 2.31 25.54 20.18
C MET A 460 3.05 26.22 19.01
N ASN A 461 4.33 25.92 18.81
CA ASN A 461 5.06 26.40 17.64
C ASN A 461 4.53 25.84 16.34
N HIS A 462 4.12 24.55 16.30
CA HIS A 462 3.49 23.95 15.13
C HIS A 462 2.10 24.56 14.87
N ALA A 463 1.29 24.80 15.90
CA ALA A 463 0.00 25.46 15.77
C ALA A 463 0.13 26.83 15.07
N LYS A 464 1.15 27.61 15.42
CA LYS A 464 1.45 28.92 14.79
C LYS A 464 1.91 28.81 13.34
N ARG A 465 2.69 27.78 12.99
CA ARG A 465 3.29 27.63 11.65
C ARG A 465 2.33 27.01 10.63
N THR A 466 1.38 26.18 11.09
CA THR A 466 0.56 25.32 10.22
C THR A 466 -0.75 25.99 9.77
N PHE A 467 -0.91 27.28 10.00
CA PHE A 467 -2.15 28.04 9.84
C PHE A 467 -2.83 27.96 8.45
N LYS A 468 -2.16 27.45 7.43
CA LYS A 468 -2.74 27.32 6.06
C LYS A 468 -3.34 25.94 5.75
N LYS A 469 -3.26 24.96 6.67
CA LYS A 469 -3.70 23.59 6.41
C LYS A 469 -4.53 23.06 7.59
N GLU A 470 -5.84 23.28 7.50
CA GLU A 470 -6.82 22.98 8.54
C GLU A 470 -6.74 21.54 9.07
N LYS A 471 -6.54 20.57 8.20
CA LYS A 471 -6.43 19.16 8.62
C LYS A 471 -5.26 18.89 9.58
N SER A 472 -4.13 19.56 9.41
CA SER A 472 -3.00 19.42 10.32
C SER A 472 -3.26 20.17 11.63
N LEU A 473 -4.04 21.24 11.57
CA LEU A 473 -4.48 21.98 12.77
C LEU A 473 -5.39 21.12 13.64
N ILE A 474 -6.30 20.35 13.08
CA ILE A 474 -7.18 19.41 13.82
C ILE A 474 -6.35 18.51 14.74
N ASN A 475 -5.32 17.83 14.20
CA ASN A 475 -4.46 16.97 15.00
C ASN A 475 -3.70 17.75 16.10
N ILE A 476 -3.23 18.96 15.78
CA ILE A 476 -2.50 19.81 16.73
C ILE A 476 -3.45 20.29 17.85
N PHE A 477 -4.68 20.72 17.51
CA PHE A 477 -5.64 21.16 18.53
C PHE A 477 -6.14 19.98 19.38
N ASN A 478 -6.31 18.78 18.82
CA ASN A 478 -6.57 17.57 19.61
C ASN A 478 -5.44 17.29 20.64
N LEU A 479 -4.18 17.48 20.22
CA LEU A 479 -3.06 17.34 21.15
C LEU A 479 -3.07 18.45 22.21
N ILE A 480 -3.39 19.70 21.85
CA ILE A 480 -3.51 20.82 22.80
C ILE A 480 -4.64 20.55 23.80
N GLU A 481 -5.80 20.09 23.35
CA GLU A 481 -6.90 19.71 24.25
C GLU A 481 -6.46 18.65 25.26
N SER A 482 -5.80 17.58 24.81
CA SER A 482 -5.28 16.53 25.69
C SER A 482 -4.24 17.05 26.69
N ILE A 483 -3.36 17.93 26.24
CA ILE A 483 -2.37 18.62 27.12
C ILE A 483 -3.09 19.44 28.19
N LEU A 484 -4.10 20.21 27.85
CA LEU A 484 -4.87 21.03 28.79
C LEU A 484 -5.65 20.16 29.78
N PHE A 485 -6.30 19.11 29.27
CA PHE A 485 -7.10 18.21 30.09
C PHE A 485 -6.26 17.47 31.15
N ILE A 486 -5.15 16.85 30.74
CA ILE A 486 -4.26 16.16 31.67
C ILE A 486 -3.52 17.16 32.55
N GLY A 487 -3.14 18.32 32.00
CA GLY A 487 -2.50 19.41 32.72
C GLY A 487 -3.34 19.94 33.87
N SER A 488 -4.67 19.97 33.76
CA SER A 488 -5.57 20.36 34.83
C SER A 488 -5.52 19.43 36.05
N SER A 489 -5.12 18.16 35.82
CA SER A 489 -5.01 17.13 36.87
C SER A 489 -3.62 17.07 37.52
N VAL A 490 -2.64 17.86 37.05
CA VAL A 490 -1.27 17.88 37.63
C VAL A 490 -1.31 18.55 38.99
N ARG A 491 -0.92 17.84 40.06
CA ARG A 491 -0.83 18.39 41.42
C ARG A 491 0.23 19.50 41.49
N GLY A 492 -0.18 20.65 41.71
CA GLY A 492 0.60 21.93 41.76
C GLY A 492 -0.32 23.13 41.71
N ASN A 493 -1.59 22.88 41.42
CA ASN A 493 -2.66 23.89 41.36
C ASN A 493 -3.22 24.13 42.76
N PHE A 494 -2.35 24.47 43.75
CA PHE A 494 -2.81 24.75 45.10
C PHE A 494 -3.78 25.96 45.18
N ASP A 495 -3.79 26.80 44.11
CA ASP A 495 -4.63 27.99 44.00
C ASP A 495 -5.74 27.85 42.92
N GLY A 496 -6.05 26.63 42.47
CA GLY A 496 -7.05 26.42 41.41
C GLY A 496 -6.58 26.86 39.99
N ARG A 497 -5.31 27.18 39.82
CA ARG A 497 -4.75 27.62 38.53
C ARG A 497 -4.28 26.43 37.69
N ASN A 498 -4.65 26.41 36.42
CA ASN A 498 -4.08 25.45 35.47
C ASN A 498 -2.78 26.01 34.88
N LEU A 499 -1.63 25.67 35.49
CA LEU A 499 -0.30 26.15 35.05
C LEU A 499 0.03 25.75 33.59
N VAL A 500 -0.51 24.64 33.12
CA VAL A 500 -0.34 24.19 31.72
C VAL A 500 -1.10 25.11 30.77
N LYS A 501 -2.32 25.50 31.14
CA LYS A 501 -3.12 26.48 30.39
C LYS A 501 -2.40 27.84 30.34
N GLU A 502 -1.95 28.33 31.50
CA GLU A 502 -1.19 29.61 31.55
C GLU A 502 0.03 29.54 30.62
N LYS A 503 0.74 28.44 30.60
CA LYS A 503 1.86 28.21 29.69
C LYS A 503 1.42 28.24 28.22
N CYS A 504 0.34 27.56 27.84
CA CYS A 504 -0.20 27.62 26.49
C CYS A 504 -0.63 29.05 26.11
N ASP A 505 -1.21 29.79 27.04
CA ASP A 505 -1.63 31.17 26.81
C ASP A 505 -0.42 32.10 26.59
N THR A 506 0.71 31.88 27.28
CA THR A 506 1.95 32.62 27.01
C THR A 506 2.48 32.37 25.59
N TYR A 507 2.13 31.23 25.02
CA TYR A 507 2.37 30.92 23.61
C TYR A 507 1.23 31.38 22.69
N GLY A 508 0.27 32.20 23.14
CA GLY A 508 -0.79 32.79 22.32
C GLY A 508 -1.89 31.80 21.92
N LEU A 509 -2.25 30.87 22.80
CA LEU A 509 -3.35 29.92 22.52
C LEU A 509 -4.66 30.67 22.32
N LYS A 510 -4.99 31.68 23.14
CA LYS A 510 -6.21 32.48 22.98
C LYS A 510 -6.33 33.11 21.60
N ASP A 511 -5.27 33.73 21.12
CA ASP A 511 -5.23 34.37 19.79
C ASP A 511 -5.46 33.35 18.67
N LEU A 512 -4.96 32.10 18.85
CA LEU A 512 -5.18 31.04 17.91
C LEU A 512 -6.61 30.53 17.91
N LEU A 513 -7.25 30.38 19.07
CA LEU A 513 -8.66 29.96 19.20
C LEU A 513 -9.57 31.01 18.58
N GLU A 514 -9.42 32.30 18.92
CA GLU A 514 -10.19 33.42 18.34
C GLU A 514 -10.04 33.46 16.80
N LYS A 515 -8.81 33.25 16.31
CA LYS A 515 -8.55 33.26 14.87
C LYS A 515 -9.32 32.19 14.10
N TYR A 516 -9.55 31.02 14.68
CA TYR A 516 -10.20 29.88 14.02
C TYR A 516 -11.65 29.65 14.50
N GLU A 517 -12.20 30.48 15.37
CA GLU A 517 -13.56 30.38 15.90
C GLU A 517 -14.62 30.34 14.79
N ASN A 518 -14.41 31.07 13.71
CA ASN A 518 -15.33 31.14 12.56
C ASN A 518 -14.83 30.32 11.35
N THR A 519 -14.12 29.21 11.58
CA THR A 519 -13.67 28.34 10.48
C THR A 519 -14.85 27.62 9.83
N GLU A 520 -14.80 27.43 8.49
CA GLU A 520 -15.80 26.65 7.76
C GLU A 520 -15.61 25.12 7.96
N ASN A 521 -14.56 24.69 8.60
CA ASN A 521 -14.26 23.29 8.87
C ASN A 521 -14.95 22.86 10.16
N GLU A 522 -16.02 22.08 10.05
CA GLU A 522 -16.84 21.61 11.17
C GLU A 522 -16.00 20.92 12.25
N GLU A 523 -15.10 19.99 11.86
CA GLU A 523 -14.25 19.23 12.81
C GLU A 523 -13.30 20.14 13.60
N LEU A 524 -12.74 21.14 12.94
CA LEU A 524 -11.86 22.12 13.60
C LEU A 524 -12.68 23.04 14.51
N SER A 525 -13.86 23.47 14.08
CA SER A 525 -14.81 24.29 14.88
C SER A 525 -15.21 23.56 16.15
N ASP A 526 -15.60 22.29 16.07
CA ASP A 526 -16.00 21.45 17.21
C ASP A 526 -14.89 21.34 18.27
N ILE A 527 -13.64 21.15 17.85
CA ILE A 527 -12.51 21.05 18.77
C ILE A 527 -12.26 22.40 19.45
N ILE A 528 -12.33 23.51 18.71
CA ILE A 528 -12.16 24.85 19.26
C ILE A 528 -13.25 25.17 20.26
N GLU A 529 -14.52 24.91 19.92
CA GLU A 529 -15.65 25.08 20.84
C GLU A 529 -15.46 24.26 22.11
N LYS A 530 -15.03 23.00 21.98
CA LYS A 530 -14.75 22.13 23.11
C LYS A 530 -13.63 22.68 24.01
N ILE A 531 -12.55 23.19 23.43
CA ILE A 531 -11.46 23.83 24.20
C ILE A 531 -11.99 25.09 24.90
N ASN A 532 -12.73 25.95 24.20
CA ASN A 532 -13.30 27.17 24.78
C ASN A 532 -14.23 26.85 25.93
N LYS A 533 -15.19 25.95 25.75
CA LYS A 533 -16.15 25.53 26.77
C LYS A 533 -15.47 24.95 28.01
N ASN A 534 -14.46 24.08 27.84
CA ASN A 534 -13.85 23.36 28.94
C ASN A 534 -12.82 24.19 29.71
N PHE A 535 -12.20 25.21 29.07
CA PHE A 535 -11.05 25.89 29.66
C PHE A 535 -11.14 27.41 29.68
N TYR A 536 -12.10 28.04 28.96
CA TYR A 536 -12.20 29.49 28.86
C TYR A 536 -13.57 30.05 29.18
N ASP A 537 -14.67 29.27 29.11
CA ASP A 537 -15.98 29.77 29.50
C ASP A 537 -16.06 29.92 31.03
N GLU A 538 -16.36 31.12 31.51
CA GLU A 538 -16.43 31.44 32.94
C GLU A 538 -17.71 30.93 33.64
N THR A 539 -18.57 30.21 32.94
CA THR A 539 -19.85 29.75 33.47
C THR A 539 -19.78 28.29 33.88
N ASP A 540 -19.08 27.99 34.96
CA ASP A 540 -19.58 27.09 35.98
C ASP A 540 -18.55 27.01 37.14
N GLU A 541 -18.95 27.48 38.30
CA GLU A 541 -18.30 27.18 39.58
C GLU A 541 -18.12 25.65 39.63
N PHE A 542 -16.86 25.22 39.59
CA PHE A 542 -16.52 23.85 39.93
C PHE A 542 -17.07 23.55 41.32
N ILE A 543 -18.25 22.99 41.37
CA ILE A 543 -18.72 22.33 42.59
C ILE A 543 -17.79 21.14 42.79
N LEU A 544 -16.88 21.30 43.75
CA LEU A 544 -15.96 20.27 44.28
C LEU A 544 -16.72 19.05 44.77
#